data_e7e76a01d04a91462273e0ab48c2a1f9
#
_entry.id   e7e76a01d04a91462273e0ab48c2a1f9
#
_cell.length_a   1.000
_cell.length_b   1.000
_cell.length_c   1.000
_cell.angle_alpha   90.00
_cell.angle_beta   90.00
_cell.angle_gamma   90.00
#
_symmetry.space_group_name_H-M   'P 1'
#
loop_
_entity.id
_entity.type
_entity.pdbx_description
1 polymer ?
#
loop_
_entity_poly.entity_id
_entity_poly.type
_entity_poly.pdbx_seq_one_letter_code
_entity_poly.pdbx_strand_id
1 'polypeptide(L)'
;MHLLIIIYKYYSRKLQVSPMRRKDREMDAAFATDILRHAPYITVSMTDEDGMPYAVPLSLASADGKVYYFHCAAEGKKAECIKACPNVFLSAVTRCKPTVGPKDYSFTLEYKSATAKGIAEIVTDYDEKIEAMRIICQRFLPHHMEAFSQALAQSIDITTVMRITLTDAPIGKRKEYDENGDEKKYQRE
;
A
#
# COMPACT_ATOMS: atom_id res chain seq x y z
N MET A 1 -33.44 -8.08 -19.54
CA MET A 1 -33.02 -9.04 -18.49
C MET A 1 -31.65 -9.68 -18.75
N HIS A 2 -31.25 -9.96 -19.99
CA HIS A 2 -29.93 -10.55 -20.31
C HIS A 2 -28.73 -9.58 -20.10
N LEU A 3 -28.91 -8.29 -20.34
CA LEU A 3 -27.82 -7.28 -20.20
C LEU A 3 -27.39 -7.06 -18.73
N LEU A 4 -28.35 -7.06 -17.80
CA LEU A 4 -28.08 -6.95 -16.35
C LEU A 4 -27.33 -8.16 -15.80
N ILE A 5 -27.56 -9.36 -16.34
CA ILE A 5 -26.85 -10.59 -15.94
C ILE A 5 -25.41 -10.59 -16.44
N ILE A 6 -25.13 -10.01 -17.60
CA ILE A 6 -23.79 -9.88 -18.17
C ILE A 6 -23.00 -8.84 -17.36
N ILE A 7 -23.61 -7.71 -17.02
CA ILE A 7 -23.02 -6.66 -16.17
C ILE A 7 -22.75 -7.22 -14.77
N TYR A 8 -23.69 -7.94 -14.16
CA TYR A 8 -23.50 -8.58 -12.86
C TYR A 8 -22.40 -9.66 -12.90
N LYS A 9 -22.32 -10.48 -13.96
CA LYS A 9 -21.20 -11.43 -14.15
C LYS A 9 -19.87 -10.76 -14.43
N TYR A 10 -19.85 -9.58 -15.02
CA TYR A 10 -18.63 -8.81 -15.24
C TYR A 10 -18.12 -8.18 -13.94
N TYR A 11 -19.03 -7.66 -13.08
CA TYR A 11 -18.69 -7.10 -11.77
C TYR A 11 -18.52 -8.17 -10.67
N SER A 12 -19.13 -9.35 -10.80
CA SER A 12 -18.97 -10.47 -9.86
C SER A 12 -17.81 -11.41 -10.18
N ARG A 13 -17.00 -11.15 -11.20
CA ARG A 13 -15.65 -11.70 -11.21
C ARG A 13 -14.95 -11.13 -9.97
N LYS A 14 -15.09 -11.86 -8.85
CA LYS A 14 -14.13 -11.75 -7.74
C LYS A 14 -12.79 -11.53 -8.39
N LEU A 15 -12.16 -10.40 -8.14
CA LEU A 15 -10.79 -10.12 -8.52
C LEU A 15 -9.94 -11.21 -7.84
N GLN A 16 -9.93 -12.42 -8.42
CA GLN A 16 -9.04 -13.46 -7.97
C GLN A 16 -7.65 -12.89 -8.18
N VAL A 17 -6.96 -12.68 -7.07
CA VAL A 17 -5.55 -12.37 -7.11
C VAL A 17 -4.92 -13.52 -7.86
N SER A 18 -4.41 -13.28 -9.06
CA SER A 18 -3.65 -14.29 -9.78
C SER A 18 -2.52 -14.74 -8.85
N PRO A 19 -2.41 -16.04 -8.54
CA PRO A 19 -1.42 -16.50 -7.58
C PRO A 19 -0.03 -16.08 -8.06
N MET A 20 0.82 -15.67 -7.12
CA MET A 20 2.20 -15.31 -7.45
C MET A 20 2.88 -16.48 -8.17
N ARG A 21 3.48 -16.22 -9.33
CA ARG A 21 4.20 -17.25 -10.11
C ARG A 21 5.38 -17.85 -9.34
N ARG A 22 6.12 -17.02 -8.61
CA ARG A 22 7.27 -17.43 -7.78
C ARG A 22 6.81 -17.70 -6.34
N LYS A 23 6.12 -18.84 -6.17
CA LYS A 23 5.65 -19.31 -4.86
C LYS A 23 6.78 -19.50 -3.85
N ASP A 24 7.94 -19.86 -4.32
CA ASP A 24 9.17 -20.02 -3.53
C ASP A 24 9.68 -18.70 -2.90
N ARG A 25 9.18 -17.54 -3.36
CA ARG A 25 9.50 -16.20 -2.85
C ARG A 25 8.33 -15.53 -2.15
N GLU A 26 7.16 -16.16 -2.15
CA GLU A 26 5.97 -15.63 -1.51
C GLU A 26 6.13 -15.69 0.01
N MET A 27 5.84 -14.57 0.67
CA MET A 27 5.84 -14.43 2.12
C MET A 27 4.43 -14.23 2.61
N ASP A 28 4.19 -14.51 3.89
CA ASP A 28 2.89 -14.41 4.51
C ASP A 28 2.38 -12.95 4.66
N ALA A 29 1.14 -12.83 5.10
CA ALA A 29 0.50 -11.53 5.30
C ALA A 29 1.16 -10.70 6.43
N ALA A 30 1.72 -11.36 7.45
CA ALA A 30 2.41 -10.66 8.54
C ALA A 30 3.67 -9.97 8.03
N PHE A 31 4.49 -10.68 7.24
CA PHE A 31 5.66 -10.11 6.58
C PHE A 31 5.28 -8.94 5.64
N ALA A 32 4.22 -9.10 4.85
CA ALA A 32 3.75 -8.06 3.95
C ALA A 32 3.24 -6.83 4.69
N THR A 33 2.47 -7.03 5.76
CA THR A 33 1.98 -5.96 6.63
C THR A 33 3.13 -5.19 7.27
N ASP A 34 4.16 -5.90 7.75
CA ASP A 34 5.35 -5.26 8.33
C ASP A 34 6.03 -4.33 7.30
N ILE A 35 6.21 -4.80 6.05
CA ILE A 35 6.78 -3.98 4.98
C ILE A 35 5.91 -2.74 4.71
N LEU A 36 4.59 -2.90 4.54
CA LEU A 36 3.69 -1.78 4.28
C LEU A 36 3.67 -0.76 5.42
N ARG A 37 3.75 -1.21 6.67
CA ARG A 37 3.77 -0.32 7.83
C ARG A 37 5.08 0.42 8.00
N HIS A 38 6.21 -0.14 7.57
CA HIS A 38 7.54 0.41 7.81
C HIS A 38 8.21 1.02 6.57
N ALA A 39 7.66 0.84 5.37
CA ALA A 39 8.16 1.50 4.18
C ALA A 39 8.13 3.04 4.35
N PRO A 40 9.17 3.76 3.94
CA PRO A 40 9.20 5.23 4.03
C PRO A 40 8.14 5.86 3.13
N TYR A 41 7.80 5.21 2.04
CA TYR A 41 6.69 5.54 1.14
C TYR A 41 6.13 4.26 0.50
N ILE A 42 4.89 4.36 0.07
CA ILE A 42 4.18 3.30 -0.67
C ILE A 42 3.75 3.90 -2.00
N THR A 43 4.05 3.24 -3.10
CA THR A 43 3.48 3.60 -4.40
C THR A 43 2.01 3.19 -4.42
N VAL A 44 1.12 4.17 -4.57
CA VAL A 44 -0.31 3.97 -4.75
C VAL A 44 -0.65 4.14 -6.23
N SER A 45 -1.09 3.06 -6.84
CA SER A 45 -1.55 3.04 -8.24
C SER A 45 -3.06 3.18 -8.28
N MET A 46 -3.52 4.08 -9.11
CA MET A 46 -4.92 4.50 -9.31
C MET A 46 -5.25 4.43 -10.80
N THR A 47 -6.51 4.59 -11.11
CA THR A 47 -6.99 4.70 -12.49
C THR A 47 -7.78 6.00 -12.62
N ASP A 48 -7.53 6.77 -13.65
CA ASP A 48 -8.27 8.01 -13.91
C ASP A 48 -9.59 7.76 -14.65
N GLU A 49 -10.33 8.83 -14.93
CA GLU A 49 -11.63 8.77 -15.60
C GLU A 49 -11.58 8.18 -17.01
N ASP A 50 -10.44 8.32 -17.70
CA ASP A 50 -10.19 7.76 -19.03
C ASP A 50 -9.70 6.31 -18.98
N GLY A 51 -9.56 5.72 -17.77
CA GLY A 51 -9.01 4.38 -17.57
C GLY A 51 -7.49 4.31 -17.61
N MET A 52 -6.80 5.45 -17.64
CA MET A 52 -5.33 5.48 -17.66
C MET A 52 -4.74 5.28 -16.26
N PRO A 53 -3.66 4.50 -16.15
CA PRO A 53 -3.00 4.28 -14.88
C PRO A 53 -2.28 5.56 -14.40
N TYR A 54 -2.44 5.87 -13.12
CA TYR A 54 -1.73 6.93 -12.43
C TYR A 54 -1.14 6.39 -11.12
N ALA A 55 0.15 6.57 -10.90
CA ALA A 55 0.83 6.03 -9.73
C ALA A 55 1.77 7.05 -9.11
N VAL A 56 1.71 7.20 -7.79
CA VAL A 56 2.55 8.14 -7.03
C VAL A 56 3.06 7.50 -5.74
N PRO A 57 4.28 7.82 -5.30
CA PRO A 57 4.75 7.48 -3.96
C PRO A 57 4.07 8.38 -2.92
N LEU A 58 3.51 7.78 -1.88
CA LEU A 58 2.83 8.49 -0.79
C LEU A 58 3.33 7.96 0.56
N SER A 59 3.39 8.86 1.55
CA SER A 59 3.69 8.53 2.93
C SER A 59 2.41 8.07 3.63
N LEU A 60 2.17 6.76 3.64
CA LEU A 60 1.02 6.15 4.27
C LEU A 60 1.34 5.71 5.70
N ALA A 61 0.37 5.86 6.59
CA ALA A 61 0.46 5.38 7.97
C ALA A 61 -0.75 4.50 8.32
N SER A 62 -0.53 3.51 9.17
CA SER A 62 -1.56 2.59 9.65
C SER A 62 -1.28 2.19 11.09
N ALA A 63 -2.31 2.16 11.92
CA ALA A 63 -2.22 1.62 13.28
C ALA A 63 -2.36 0.10 13.31
N ASP A 64 -3.23 -0.48 12.47
CA ASP A 64 -3.65 -1.88 12.50
C ASP A 64 -3.14 -2.74 11.33
N GLY A 65 -2.53 -2.10 10.32
CA GLY A 65 -2.06 -2.77 9.10
C GLY A 65 -3.18 -3.15 8.11
N LYS A 66 -4.43 -2.73 8.36
CA LYS A 66 -5.59 -2.96 7.48
C LYS A 66 -6.11 -1.67 6.86
N VAL A 67 -6.11 -0.60 7.64
CA VAL A 67 -6.52 0.73 7.21
C VAL A 67 -5.28 1.62 7.17
N TYR A 68 -5.06 2.26 6.03
CA TYR A 68 -3.96 3.19 5.78
C TYR A 68 -4.47 4.58 5.51
N TYR A 69 -3.80 5.59 6.05
CA TYR A 69 -4.13 6.99 5.88
C TYR A 69 -3.00 7.75 5.22
N PHE A 70 -3.37 8.74 4.42
CA PHE A 70 -2.46 9.80 3.96
C PHE A 70 -3.23 11.11 3.84
N HIS A 71 -2.50 12.22 3.84
CA HIS A 71 -3.09 13.54 3.62
C HIS A 71 -2.63 14.11 2.28
N CYS A 72 -3.46 14.99 1.71
CA CYS A 72 -3.16 15.69 0.47
C CYS A 72 -3.92 17.03 0.40
N ALA A 73 -3.70 17.78 -0.67
CA ALA A 73 -4.56 18.91 -1.00
C ALA A 73 -5.99 18.44 -1.35
N ALA A 74 -6.97 19.32 -1.19
CA ALA A 74 -8.37 19.02 -1.48
C ALA A 74 -8.62 18.77 -2.98
N GLU A 75 -7.77 19.30 -3.84
CA GLU A 75 -7.86 19.22 -5.30
C GLU A 75 -6.62 18.55 -5.90
N GLY A 76 -6.75 18.09 -7.14
CA GLY A 76 -5.68 17.54 -7.96
C GLY A 76 -5.89 16.08 -8.35
N LYS A 77 -5.03 15.59 -9.22
CA LYS A 77 -5.17 14.30 -9.94
C LYS A 77 -5.44 13.09 -9.03
N LYS A 78 -4.86 13.04 -7.82
CA LYS A 78 -5.14 11.96 -6.85
C LYS A 78 -6.60 11.90 -6.43
N ALA A 79 -7.15 13.08 -6.04
CA ALA A 79 -8.53 13.18 -5.61
C ALA A 79 -9.49 12.87 -6.77
N GLU A 80 -9.17 13.32 -7.98
CA GLU A 80 -9.94 13.02 -9.20
C GLU A 80 -9.94 11.52 -9.50
N CYS A 81 -8.78 10.87 -9.49
CA CYS A 81 -8.67 9.42 -9.71
C CYS A 81 -9.48 8.63 -8.67
N ILE A 82 -9.38 8.97 -7.38
CA ILE A 82 -10.11 8.26 -6.31
C ILE A 82 -11.62 8.46 -6.46
N LYS A 83 -12.07 9.65 -6.85
CA LYS A 83 -13.49 9.90 -7.14
C LYS A 83 -13.99 9.11 -8.35
N ALA A 84 -13.19 9.01 -9.40
CA ALA A 84 -13.53 8.27 -10.61
C ALA A 84 -13.50 6.75 -10.38
N CYS A 85 -12.47 6.25 -9.70
CA CYS A 85 -12.30 4.84 -9.41
C CYS A 85 -11.63 4.66 -8.03
N PRO A 86 -12.36 4.22 -6.99
CA PRO A 86 -11.81 4.09 -5.65
C PRO A 86 -10.87 2.88 -5.48
N ASN A 87 -10.80 1.98 -6.46
CA ASN A 87 -9.91 0.83 -6.40
C ASN A 87 -8.44 1.25 -6.55
N VAL A 88 -7.62 0.86 -5.60
CA VAL A 88 -6.19 1.19 -5.61
C VAL A 88 -5.33 -0.05 -5.42
N PHE A 89 -4.09 0.04 -5.90
CA PHE A 89 -3.08 -0.99 -5.70
C PHE A 89 -1.85 -0.37 -5.02
N LEU A 90 -1.42 -0.97 -3.92
CA LEU A 90 -0.28 -0.55 -3.12
C LEU A 90 0.93 -1.40 -3.44
N SER A 91 2.10 -0.78 -3.55
CA SER A 91 3.38 -1.46 -3.71
C SER A 91 4.47 -0.77 -2.90
N ALA A 92 5.19 -1.54 -2.09
CA ALA A 92 6.30 -1.05 -1.29
C ALA A 92 7.52 -1.97 -1.37
N VAL A 93 8.71 -1.37 -1.26
CA VAL A 93 9.99 -2.07 -1.18
C VAL A 93 10.76 -1.47 -0.02
N THR A 94 11.19 -2.29 0.94
CA THR A 94 11.98 -1.84 2.10
C THR A 94 13.45 -2.18 2.01
N ARG A 95 13.80 -3.14 1.18
CA ARG A 95 15.19 -3.52 0.91
C ARG A 95 15.39 -3.74 -0.57
N CYS A 96 16.47 -3.18 -1.10
CA CYS A 96 16.92 -3.42 -2.47
C CYS A 96 18.45 -3.37 -2.48
N LYS A 97 19.13 -4.51 -2.71
CA LYS A 97 20.58 -4.63 -2.72
C LYS A 97 21.02 -5.30 -4.01
N PRO A 98 21.73 -4.59 -4.91
CA PRO A 98 22.37 -5.21 -6.07
C PRO A 98 23.35 -6.29 -5.60
N THR A 99 23.31 -7.44 -6.23
CA THR A 99 24.21 -8.56 -5.90
C THR A 99 24.48 -9.45 -7.11
N VAL A 100 25.55 -10.20 -7.01
CA VAL A 100 25.83 -11.32 -7.93
C VAL A 100 25.44 -12.60 -7.21
N GLY A 101 24.66 -13.44 -7.87
CA GLY A 101 24.24 -14.73 -7.30
C GLY A 101 25.46 -15.55 -6.89
N PRO A 102 25.57 -16.01 -5.61
CA PRO A 102 26.80 -16.61 -5.09
C PRO A 102 27.22 -17.90 -5.79
N LYS A 103 26.27 -18.62 -6.37
CA LYS A 103 26.50 -19.91 -7.02
C LYS A 103 26.39 -19.89 -8.55
N ASP A 104 25.52 -19.05 -9.09
CA ASP A 104 25.18 -19.01 -10.52
C ASP A 104 25.71 -17.77 -11.22
N TYR A 105 26.39 -16.88 -10.47
CA TYR A 105 26.94 -15.63 -10.96
C TYR A 105 25.90 -14.72 -11.65
N SER A 106 24.61 -14.93 -11.40
CA SER A 106 23.54 -14.12 -11.98
C SER A 106 23.58 -12.68 -11.43
N PHE A 107 23.48 -11.69 -12.31
CA PHE A 107 23.30 -10.30 -11.89
C PHE A 107 21.85 -10.11 -11.42
N THR A 108 21.66 -9.73 -10.15
CA THR A 108 20.34 -9.73 -9.54
C THR A 108 20.21 -8.69 -8.44
N LEU A 109 19.02 -8.63 -7.83
CA LEU A 109 18.73 -7.83 -6.64
C LEU A 109 18.22 -8.75 -5.53
N GLU A 110 18.76 -8.58 -4.32
CA GLU A 110 18.08 -8.99 -3.10
C GLU A 110 17.04 -7.94 -2.76
N TYR A 111 15.83 -8.34 -2.35
CA TYR A 111 14.76 -7.41 -2.01
C TYR A 111 13.75 -8.00 -1.04
N LYS A 112 13.08 -7.07 -0.33
CA LYS A 112 11.85 -7.33 0.43
C LYS A 112 10.79 -6.36 -0.08
N SER A 113 9.64 -6.88 -0.49
CA SER A 113 8.55 -6.08 -1.02
C SER A 113 7.19 -6.62 -0.59
N ALA A 114 6.20 -5.75 -0.62
CA ALA A 114 4.81 -6.10 -0.38
C ALA A 114 3.89 -5.40 -1.37
N THR A 115 2.77 -6.04 -1.66
CA THR A 115 1.69 -5.48 -2.45
C THR A 115 0.35 -5.73 -1.78
N ALA A 116 -0.60 -4.82 -1.98
CA ALA A 116 -1.97 -4.96 -1.47
C ALA A 116 -2.97 -4.29 -2.40
N LYS A 117 -4.22 -4.72 -2.33
CA LYS A 117 -5.37 -4.07 -2.96
C LYS A 117 -6.17 -3.34 -1.89
N GLY A 118 -6.82 -2.25 -2.25
CA GLY A 118 -7.66 -1.51 -1.32
C GLY A 118 -8.69 -0.64 -2.01
N ILE A 119 -9.58 -0.11 -1.20
CA ILE A 119 -10.56 0.93 -1.57
C ILE A 119 -10.12 2.22 -0.92
N ALA A 120 -9.96 3.27 -1.71
CA ALA A 120 -9.58 4.60 -1.25
C ALA A 120 -10.83 5.49 -1.14
N GLU A 121 -10.94 6.25 -0.06
CA GLU A 121 -12.07 7.14 0.23
C GLU A 121 -11.59 8.42 0.90
N ILE A 122 -12.32 9.52 0.70
CA ILE A 122 -12.11 10.76 1.44
C ILE A 122 -12.71 10.57 2.84
N VAL A 123 -11.93 10.87 3.87
CA VAL A 123 -12.41 10.91 5.25
C VAL A 123 -13.24 12.18 5.45
N THR A 124 -14.53 12.02 5.73
CA THR A 124 -15.48 13.11 5.97
C THR A 124 -15.81 13.31 7.45
N ASP A 125 -15.65 12.26 8.26
CA ASP A 125 -15.81 12.34 9.70
C ASP A 125 -14.65 13.12 10.34
N TYR A 126 -14.98 14.10 11.17
CA TYR A 126 -14.00 15.03 11.74
C TYR A 126 -13.10 14.33 12.79
N ASP A 127 -13.66 13.48 13.61
CA ASP A 127 -12.91 12.76 14.64
C ASP A 127 -11.98 11.72 14.01
N GLU A 128 -12.45 11.00 12.99
CA GLU A 128 -11.59 10.11 12.20
C GLU A 128 -10.46 10.88 11.52
N LYS A 129 -10.73 12.08 11.00
CA LYS A 129 -9.72 12.94 10.35
C LYS A 129 -8.61 13.33 11.33
N ILE A 130 -8.97 13.71 12.57
CA ILE A 130 -8.02 14.03 13.64
C ILE A 130 -7.18 12.80 13.99
N GLU A 131 -7.81 11.65 14.15
CA GLU A 131 -7.11 10.40 14.51
C GLU A 131 -6.18 9.93 13.39
N ALA A 132 -6.61 10.01 12.14
CA ALA A 132 -5.77 9.72 10.97
C ALA A 132 -4.53 10.61 10.92
N MET A 133 -4.69 11.93 11.16
CA MET A 133 -3.55 12.85 11.25
C MET A 133 -2.62 12.50 12.40
N ARG A 134 -3.16 12.06 13.55
CA ARG A 134 -2.37 11.58 14.69
C ARG A 134 -1.55 10.34 14.30
N ILE A 135 -2.15 9.35 13.65
CA ILE A 135 -1.48 8.13 13.18
C ILE A 135 -0.35 8.49 12.20
N ILE A 136 -0.60 9.41 11.26
CA ILE A 136 0.41 9.87 10.30
C ILE A 136 1.58 10.56 11.03
N CYS A 137 1.29 11.54 11.89
CA CYS A 137 2.32 12.27 12.62
C CYS A 137 3.12 11.35 13.56
N GLN A 138 2.47 10.46 14.27
CA GLN A 138 3.13 9.49 15.15
C GLN A 138 4.04 8.53 14.37
N ARG A 139 3.66 8.15 13.15
CA ARG A 139 4.48 7.29 12.29
C ARG A 139 5.75 7.99 11.78
N PHE A 140 5.64 9.25 11.34
CA PHE A 140 6.73 9.93 10.66
C PHE A 140 7.48 10.94 11.54
N LEU A 141 6.84 11.47 12.58
CA LEU A 141 7.38 12.50 13.46
C LEU A 141 7.15 12.16 14.96
N PRO A 142 7.48 10.94 15.43
CA PRO A 142 7.15 10.48 16.79
C PRO A 142 7.77 11.37 17.89
N HIS A 143 8.90 12.01 17.62
CA HIS A 143 9.59 12.89 18.58
C HIS A 143 9.08 14.32 18.59
N HIS A 144 8.03 14.65 17.83
CA HIS A 144 7.47 15.99 17.72
C HIS A 144 5.97 16.03 18.07
N MET A 145 5.48 14.99 18.75
CA MET A 145 4.04 14.87 19.06
C MET A 145 3.54 15.89 20.09
N GLU A 146 4.44 16.55 20.85
CA GLU A 146 4.10 17.67 21.72
C GLU A 146 3.54 18.88 20.93
N ALA A 147 3.97 19.07 19.68
CA ALA A 147 3.48 20.13 18.81
C ALA A 147 2.21 19.76 18.04
N PHE A 148 1.72 18.50 18.14
CA PHE A 148 0.64 17.97 17.31
C PHE A 148 -0.64 18.82 17.37
N SER A 149 -1.10 19.16 18.58
CA SER A 149 -2.36 19.91 18.75
C SER A 149 -2.29 21.31 18.13
N GLN A 150 -1.15 21.99 18.24
CA GLN A 150 -0.94 23.31 17.65
C GLN A 150 -0.88 23.23 16.12
N ALA A 151 -0.14 22.28 15.58
CA ALA A 151 -0.02 22.08 14.12
C ALA A 151 -1.37 21.69 13.50
N LEU A 152 -2.12 20.80 14.18
CA LEU A 152 -3.44 20.37 13.75
C LEU A 152 -4.42 21.54 13.66
N ALA A 153 -4.49 22.38 14.70
CA ALA A 153 -5.38 23.55 14.73
C ALA A 153 -5.14 24.54 13.58
N GLN A 154 -3.92 24.58 13.04
CA GLN A 154 -3.57 25.47 11.92
C GLN A 154 -3.92 24.88 10.54
N SER A 155 -4.05 23.57 10.43
CA SER A 155 -4.08 22.88 9.13
C SER A 155 -5.28 21.96 8.90
N ILE A 156 -6.01 21.57 9.94
CA ILE A 156 -7.06 20.55 9.84
C ILE A 156 -8.15 20.90 8.81
N ASP A 157 -8.57 22.17 8.74
CA ASP A 157 -9.67 22.60 7.88
C ASP A 157 -9.28 22.62 6.39
N ILE A 158 -8.00 22.85 6.09
CA ILE A 158 -7.48 22.93 4.70
C ILE A 158 -6.86 21.61 4.22
N THR A 159 -6.71 20.63 5.10
CA THR A 159 -6.11 19.33 4.78
C THR A 159 -7.20 18.33 4.39
N THR A 160 -7.01 17.63 3.30
CA THR A 160 -7.83 16.45 2.96
C THR A 160 -7.11 15.19 3.43
N VAL A 161 -7.83 14.33 4.13
CA VAL A 161 -7.35 13.02 4.55
C VAL A 161 -8.03 11.95 3.71
N MET A 162 -7.24 11.01 3.24
CA MET A 162 -7.70 9.84 2.50
C MET A 162 -7.48 8.60 3.35
N ARG A 163 -8.46 7.69 3.32
CA ARG A 163 -8.41 6.36 3.89
C ARG A 163 -8.30 5.32 2.79
N ILE A 164 -7.42 4.34 2.95
CA ILE A 164 -7.35 3.14 2.11
C ILE A 164 -7.62 1.93 3.00
N THR A 165 -8.74 1.25 2.77
CA THR A 165 -9.06 -0.02 3.44
C THR A 165 -8.63 -1.17 2.55
N LEU A 166 -7.76 -2.06 3.05
CA LEU A 166 -7.34 -3.24 2.29
C LEU A 166 -8.51 -4.20 2.09
N THR A 167 -8.69 -4.68 0.86
CA THR A 167 -9.76 -5.63 0.50
C THR A 167 -9.38 -7.09 0.70
N ASP A 168 -8.09 -7.38 0.66
CA ASP A 168 -7.51 -8.71 0.81
C ASP A 168 -6.27 -8.66 1.70
N ALA A 169 -5.82 -9.82 2.16
CA ALA A 169 -4.54 -9.92 2.84
C ALA A 169 -3.40 -9.47 1.91
N PRO A 170 -2.45 -8.66 2.39
CA PRO A 170 -1.32 -8.24 1.58
C PRO A 170 -0.41 -9.42 1.25
N ILE A 171 0.29 -9.32 0.13
CA ILE A 171 1.19 -10.36 -0.36
C ILE A 171 2.64 -9.87 -0.27
N GLY A 172 3.45 -10.60 0.50
CA GLY A 172 4.88 -10.36 0.61
C GLY A 172 5.68 -11.09 -0.46
N LYS A 173 6.84 -10.55 -0.80
CA LYS A 173 7.82 -11.21 -1.67
C LYS A 173 9.23 -10.89 -1.19
N ARG A 174 10.07 -11.94 -1.13
CA ARG A 174 11.46 -11.84 -0.72
C ARG A 174 12.37 -12.57 -1.70
N LYS A 175 13.53 -11.98 -2.00
CA LYS A 175 14.70 -12.64 -2.53
C LYS A 175 15.90 -12.24 -1.68
N GLU A 176 16.49 -13.19 -1.02
CA GLU A 176 17.72 -13.03 -0.22
C GLU A 176 18.52 -14.33 -0.31
N TYR A 177 19.83 -14.24 -0.19
CA TYR A 177 20.71 -15.39 -0.05
C TYR A 177 21.08 -15.59 1.42
N ASP A 178 21.31 -16.84 1.81
CA ASP A 178 21.85 -17.20 3.13
C ASP A 178 23.39 -17.18 3.13
N GLU A 179 23.99 -17.57 4.25
CA GLU A 179 25.44 -17.64 4.44
C GLU A 179 26.12 -18.68 3.54
N ASN A 180 25.38 -19.69 3.09
CA ASN A 180 25.86 -20.74 2.18
C ASN A 180 25.68 -20.32 0.71
N GLY A 181 25.11 -19.16 0.42
CA GLY A 181 24.81 -18.68 -0.91
C GLY A 181 23.59 -19.30 -1.55
N ASP A 182 22.70 -19.94 -0.77
CA ASP A 182 21.43 -20.46 -1.24
C ASP A 182 20.32 -19.40 -1.13
N GLU A 183 19.45 -19.34 -2.13
CA GLU A 183 18.30 -18.46 -2.07
C GLU A 183 17.35 -18.94 -0.97
N LYS A 184 17.07 -18.08 0.02
CA LYS A 184 16.16 -18.37 1.12
C LYS A 184 14.75 -18.60 0.58
N LYS A 185 14.25 -19.83 0.71
CA LYS A 185 12.90 -20.21 0.34
C LYS A 185 11.96 -20.02 1.54
N TYR A 186 10.73 -19.59 1.28
CA TYR A 186 9.69 -19.64 2.28
C TYR A 186 9.05 -21.03 2.25
N GLN A 187 9.17 -21.75 3.34
CA GLN A 187 8.45 -23.01 3.55
C GLN A 187 7.19 -22.66 4.34
N ARG A 188 6.03 -22.91 3.76
CA ARG A 188 4.78 -22.92 4.51
C ARG A 188 4.79 -24.19 5.35
N GLU A 189 4.78 -24.02 6.68
CA GLU A 189 4.45 -25.09 7.60
C GLU A 189 3.01 -25.55 7.40
#